data_301d59983f9c47154d1d354bcfbf7a09
#
_entry.id   301d59983f9c47154d1d354bcfbf7a09
#
_cell.length_a   1.000
_cell.length_b   1.000
_cell.length_c   1.000
_cell.angle_alpha   90.00
_cell.angle_beta   90.00
_cell.angle_gamma   90.00
#
_symmetry.space_group_name_H-M   'P 1'
#
loop_
_entity.id
_entity.type
_entity.pdbx_description
1 polymer ?
#
loop_
_entity_poly.entity_id
_entity_poly.type
_entity_poly.pdbx_seq_one_letter_code
_entity_poly.pdbx_strand_id
1 'polypeptide(L)'
;MDIDEQINREIGIHGREWNAMHDGYFADAVIARPFIEAIMRHLSGCHADLIVDLGGGTGFILQELIVSGLDAQVMPVNLDGSTTQLDAMKKNGIACINRLISDFTRRDLADESKRIFFIMRSVLHYFGRDGLAPVLRHIRRQARAGEIFIHQTACFENETDAQCINFLYQAMHTPKWYPTVGELKERLSEAHWEVIDEHPAPPLKLSSAELGRRYGLNMPMMESISRKLLDQFGNIDHVFQHGENEFVAHLHYRIFVVRAV
;
A
#
# COMPACT_ATOMS: atom_id res chain seq x y z
N MET A 1 -3.16 17.60 11.63
CA MET A 1 -2.55 16.36 12.17
C MET A 1 -1.30 16.11 11.35
N ASP A 2 -0.17 15.92 12.01
CA ASP A 2 1.10 15.63 11.34
C ASP A 2 1.03 14.26 10.64
N ILE A 3 1.74 14.09 9.53
CA ILE A 3 1.75 12.83 8.74
C ILE A 3 2.21 11.66 9.60
N ASP A 4 3.22 11.87 10.45
CA ASP A 4 3.74 10.83 11.34
C ASP A 4 2.73 10.45 12.44
N GLU A 5 1.92 11.40 12.91
CA GLU A 5 0.82 11.15 13.85
C GLU A 5 -0.30 10.31 13.22
N GLN A 6 -0.59 10.54 11.94
CA GLN A 6 -1.54 9.76 11.17
C GLN A 6 -1.06 8.32 10.98
N ILE A 7 0.18 8.14 10.59
CA ILE A 7 0.81 6.82 10.40
C ILE A 7 0.82 6.06 11.73
N ASN A 8 1.22 6.69 12.83
CA ASN A 8 1.24 6.08 14.15
C ASN A 8 -0.16 5.66 14.62
N ARG A 9 -1.21 6.44 14.32
CA ARG A 9 -2.59 6.08 14.60
C ARG A 9 -3.01 4.82 13.82
N GLU A 10 -2.70 4.74 12.53
CA GLU A 10 -3.01 3.56 11.71
C GLU A 10 -2.21 2.33 12.16
N ILE A 11 -0.94 2.48 12.54
CA ILE A 11 -0.15 1.41 13.15
C ILE A 11 -0.85 0.85 14.40
N GLY A 12 -1.41 1.74 15.24
CA GLY A 12 -2.17 1.33 16.42
C GLY A 12 -3.48 0.60 16.09
N ILE A 13 -4.19 1.01 15.04
CA ILE A 13 -5.44 0.39 14.59
C ILE A 13 -5.17 -1.00 13.98
N HIS A 14 -4.09 -1.15 13.22
CA HIS A 14 -3.76 -2.40 12.54
C HIS A 14 -3.23 -3.49 13.46
N GLY A 15 -2.45 -3.15 14.48
CA GLY A 15 -2.00 -4.02 15.55
C GLY A 15 -1.57 -5.44 15.12
N ARG A 16 -1.95 -6.43 15.94
CA ARG A 16 -1.63 -7.86 15.71
C ARG A 16 -2.59 -8.57 14.73
N GLU A 17 -3.71 -7.93 14.38
CA GLU A 17 -4.78 -8.56 13.59
C GLU A 17 -4.61 -8.38 12.07
N TRP A 18 -3.49 -7.79 11.61
CA TRP A 18 -3.25 -7.47 10.20
C TRP A 18 -3.52 -8.64 9.25
N ASN A 19 -3.06 -9.85 9.59
CA ASN A 19 -3.22 -11.03 8.73
C ASN A 19 -4.67 -11.54 8.62
N ALA A 20 -5.53 -11.21 9.60
CA ALA A 20 -6.94 -11.59 9.61
C ALA A 20 -7.86 -10.51 9.05
N MET A 21 -7.34 -9.31 8.79
CA MET A 21 -8.13 -8.18 8.28
C MET A 21 -8.53 -8.42 6.83
N HIS A 22 -9.71 -7.90 6.48
CA HIS A 22 -10.24 -7.98 5.11
C HIS A 22 -10.31 -9.42 4.61
N ASP A 23 -10.81 -10.34 5.45
CA ASP A 23 -10.90 -11.78 5.15
C ASP A 23 -9.56 -12.40 4.71
N GLY A 24 -8.43 -11.87 5.26
CA GLY A 24 -7.10 -12.36 4.95
C GLY A 24 -6.50 -11.85 3.64
N TYR A 25 -7.10 -10.87 2.98
CA TYR A 25 -6.65 -10.33 1.68
C TYR A 25 -5.13 -10.07 1.62
N PHE A 26 -4.56 -9.51 2.69
CA PHE A 26 -3.14 -9.17 2.71
C PHE A 26 -2.21 -10.34 3.03
N ALA A 27 -2.77 -11.48 3.46
CA ALA A 27 -2.04 -12.72 3.77
C ALA A 27 -2.36 -13.86 2.79
N ASP A 28 -3.12 -13.60 1.72
CA ASP A 28 -3.49 -14.58 0.71
C ASP A 28 -2.49 -14.58 -0.45
N ALA A 29 -1.80 -15.72 -0.63
CA ALA A 29 -0.80 -15.91 -1.69
C ALA A 29 -1.41 -15.86 -3.11
N VAL A 30 -2.67 -16.28 -3.29
CA VAL A 30 -3.35 -16.21 -4.59
C VAL A 30 -3.61 -14.76 -4.97
N ILE A 31 -4.07 -13.95 -4.01
CA ILE A 31 -4.29 -12.52 -4.21
C ILE A 31 -2.97 -11.77 -4.43
N ALA A 32 -1.90 -12.18 -3.75
CA ALA A 32 -0.58 -11.56 -3.90
C ALA A 32 0.14 -11.95 -5.20
N ARG A 33 -0.26 -13.06 -5.84
CA ARG A 33 0.45 -13.65 -6.99
C ARG A 33 0.77 -12.64 -8.11
N PRO A 34 -0.15 -11.81 -8.62
CA PRO A 34 0.18 -10.85 -9.67
C PRO A 34 1.29 -9.88 -9.27
N PHE A 35 1.33 -9.46 -8.01
CA PHE A 35 2.37 -8.59 -7.48
C PHE A 35 3.72 -9.31 -7.38
N ILE A 36 3.73 -10.55 -6.87
CA ILE A 36 4.93 -11.40 -6.81
C ILE A 36 5.50 -11.65 -8.20
N GLU A 37 4.65 -11.99 -9.19
CA GLU A 37 5.06 -12.24 -10.57
C GLU A 37 5.65 -10.98 -11.23
N ALA A 38 5.07 -9.80 -10.99
CA ALA A 38 5.62 -8.54 -11.47
C ALA A 38 7.00 -8.26 -10.86
N ILE A 39 7.17 -8.46 -9.54
CA ILE A 39 8.45 -8.30 -8.87
C ILE A 39 9.50 -9.26 -9.46
N MET A 40 9.21 -10.56 -9.52
CA MET A 40 10.15 -11.57 -10.00
C MET A 40 10.58 -11.31 -11.45
N ARG A 41 9.64 -10.90 -12.33
CA ARG A 41 9.91 -10.57 -13.72
C ARG A 41 10.91 -9.42 -13.85
N HIS A 42 10.69 -8.33 -13.11
CA HIS A 42 11.54 -7.14 -13.21
C HIS A 42 12.85 -7.28 -12.44
N LEU A 43 12.85 -8.04 -11.35
CA LEU A 43 14.04 -8.34 -10.58
C LEU A 43 15.03 -9.18 -11.38
N SER A 44 14.55 -10.17 -12.16
CA SER A 44 15.41 -10.99 -13.02
C SER A 44 16.12 -10.21 -14.14
N GLY A 45 15.58 -9.06 -14.51
CA GLY A 45 16.15 -8.15 -15.52
C GLY A 45 17.12 -7.10 -14.96
N CYS A 46 17.30 -7.05 -13.64
CA CYS A 46 18.19 -6.08 -13.01
C CYS A 46 19.16 -6.75 -12.03
N HIS A 47 20.35 -6.14 -11.85
CA HIS A 47 21.30 -6.59 -10.84
C HIS A 47 21.01 -5.84 -9.54
N ALA A 48 20.18 -6.41 -8.67
CA ALA A 48 19.93 -5.88 -7.33
C ALA A 48 20.68 -6.71 -6.27
N ASP A 49 21.29 -6.03 -5.30
CA ASP A 49 21.90 -6.66 -4.12
C ASP A 49 20.87 -6.86 -3.01
N LEU A 50 19.87 -5.94 -2.95
CA LEU A 50 18.81 -5.95 -1.96
C LEU A 50 17.45 -5.79 -2.60
N ILE A 51 16.45 -6.45 -2.00
CA ILE A 51 15.04 -6.13 -2.20
C ILE A 51 14.47 -5.60 -0.88
N VAL A 52 13.93 -4.37 -0.91
CA VAL A 52 13.46 -3.65 0.29
C VAL A 52 11.95 -3.47 0.22
N ASP A 53 11.23 -4.07 1.16
CA ASP A 53 9.78 -3.90 1.32
C ASP A 53 9.49 -2.71 2.25
N LEU A 54 8.99 -1.63 1.68
CA LEU A 54 8.68 -0.38 2.37
C LEU A 54 7.28 -0.45 2.99
N GLY A 55 7.21 -0.59 4.31
CA GLY A 55 5.96 -0.85 5.02
C GLY A 55 5.52 -2.29 4.87
N GLY A 56 6.47 -3.23 4.87
CA GLY A 56 6.20 -4.65 4.60
C GLY A 56 5.52 -5.41 5.75
N GLY A 57 5.24 -4.74 6.88
CA GLY A 57 4.48 -5.29 7.99
C GLY A 57 5.09 -6.59 8.52
N THR A 58 4.32 -7.67 8.48
CA THR A 58 4.77 -9.01 8.92
C THR A 58 5.73 -9.71 7.93
N GLY A 59 6.17 -9.03 6.87
CA GLY A 59 7.11 -9.56 5.88
C GLY A 59 6.50 -10.61 4.93
N PHE A 60 5.16 -10.64 4.80
CA PHE A 60 4.46 -11.63 3.99
C PHE A 60 4.94 -11.64 2.53
N ILE A 61 5.08 -10.49 1.88
CA ILE A 61 5.53 -10.41 0.48
C ILE A 61 6.95 -10.95 0.31
N LEU A 62 7.87 -10.60 1.21
CA LEU A 62 9.24 -11.13 1.16
C LEU A 62 9.29 -12.64 1.37
N GLN A 63 8.44 -13.18 2.24
CA GLN A 63 8.33 -14.63 2.44
C GLN A 63 7.84 -15.33 1.17
N GLU A 64 6.80 -14.79 0.52
CA GLU A 64 6.28 -15.32 -0.74
C GLU A 64 7.31 -15.23 -1.88
N LEU A 65 8.14 -14.18 -1.93
CA LEU A 65 9.23 -14.07 -2.89
C LEU A 65 10.29 -15.16 -2.66
N ILE A 66 10.66 -15.43 -1.41
CA ILE A 66 11.60 -16.52 -1.05
C ILE A 66 11.04 -17.86 -1.49
N VAL A 67 9.76 -18.15 -1.19
CA VAL A 67 9.07 -19.38 -1.61
C VAL A 67 8.99 -19.48 -3.14
N SER A 68 8.86 -18.36 -3.83
CA SER A 68 8.81 -18.27 -5.31
C SER A 68 10.18 -18.35 -5.98
N GLY A 69 11.27 -18.54 -5.22
CA GLY A 69 12.63 -18.72 -5.75
C GLY A 69 13.42 -17.42 -5.91
N LEU A 70 13.25 -16.46 -4.99
CA LEU A 70 14.13 -15.29 -4.91
C LEU A 70 15.59 -15.74 -4.91
N ASP A 71 16.43 -15.12 -5.78
CA ASP A 71 17.85 -15.42 -5.84
C ASP A 71 18.50 -15.22 -4.44
N ALA A 72 19.23 -16.24 -3.99
CA ALA A 72 19.89 -16.23 -2.69
C ALA A 72 20.99 -15.15 -2.54
N GLN A 73 21.41 -14.54 -3.64
CA GLN A 73 22.33 -13.39 -3.65
C GLN A 73 21.63 -12.06 -3.35
N VAL A 74 20.31 -12.00 -3.51
CA VAL A 74 19.50 -10.81 -3.24
C VAL A 74 19.04 -10.83 -1.78
N MET A 75 19.52 -9.89 -0.97
CA MET A 75 19.17 -9.82 0.45
C MET A 75 17.78 -9.20 0.64
N PRO A 76 16.81 -9.92 1.24
CA PRO A 76 15.50 -9.36 1.56
C PRO A 76 15.56 -8.52 2.84
N VAL A 77 14.99 -7.31 2.76
CA VAL A 77 14.94 -6.33 3.87
C VAL A 77 13.50 -5.88 4.06
N ASN A 78 12.97 -6.02 5.28
CA ASN A 78 11.67 -5.50 5.68
C ASN A 78 11.85 -4.20 6.47
N LEU A 79 11.36 -3.10 5.93
CA LEU A 79 11.35 -1.80 6.61
C LEU A 79 9.91 -1.48 7.02
N ASP A 80 9.67 -1.36 8.33
CA ASP A 80 8.35 -0.99 8.85
C ASP A 80 8.46 -0.14 10.11
N GLY A 81 7.54 0.82 10.28
CA GLY A 81 7.48 1.68 11.48
C GLY A 81 6.90 0.95 12.70
N SER A 82 6.22 -0.18 12.52
CA SER A 82 5.58 -0.94 13.60
C SER A 82 6.49 -2.03 14.16
N THR A 83 7.01 -1.82 15.36
CA THR A 83 7.75 -2.87 16.09
C THR A 83 6.92 -4.11 16.30
N THR A 84 5.61 -3.95 16.59
CA THR A 84 4.67 -5.08 16.76
C THR A 84 4.60 -5.96 15.52
N GLN A 85 4.58 -5.38 14.33
CA GLN A 85 4.57 -6.12 13.07
C GLN A 85 5.91 -6.82 12.79
N LEU A 86 7.01 -6.12 13.02
CA LEU A 86 8.35 -6.69 12.86
C LEU A 86 8.62 -7.83 13.85
N ASP A 87 8.11 -7.73 15.10
CA ASP A 87 8.24 -8.78 16.11
C ASP A 87 7.39 -10.02 15.77
N ALA A 88 6.25 -9.82 15.09
CA ALA A 88 5.40 -10.92 14.62
C ALA A 88 5.98 -11.65 13.39
N MET A 89 6.96 -11.08 12.73
CA MET A 89 7.58 -11.65 11.54
C MET A 89 8.41 -12.89 11.89
N LYS A 90 8.25 -13.95 11.10
CA LYS A 90 9.18 -15.10 11.15
C LYS A 90 10.51 -14.71 10.50
N LYS A 91 11.57 -14.64 11.27
CA LYS A 91 12.93 -14.25 10.82
C LYS A 91 13.60 -15.33 9.94
N ASN A 92 13.06 -15.57 8.76
CA ASN A 92 13.59 -16.57 7.82
C ASN A 92 14.61 -15.93 6.86
N GLY A 93 15.72 -15.40 7.40
CA GLY A 93 16.75 -14.77 6.57
C GLY A 93 16.40 -13.34 6.07
N ILE A 94 15.31 -12.75 6.56
CA ILE A 94 14.88 -11.38 6.22
C ILE A 94 15.46 -10.42 7.26
N ALA A 95 16.19 -9.41 6.82
CA ALA A 95 16.62 -8.31 7.69
C ALA A 95 15.45 -7.37 8.02
N CYS A 96 15.39 -6.90 9.28
CA CYS A 96 14.33 -6.00 9.75
C CYS A 96 14.90 -4.64 10.12
N ILE A 97 14.25 -3.58 9.64
CA ILE A 97 14.61 -2.20 9.95
C ILE A 97 13.37 -1.48 10.48
N ASN A 98 13.43 -1.05 11.74
CA ASN A 98 12.34 -0.26 12.32
C ASN A 98 12.57 1.22 11.99
N ARG A 99 11.91 1.70 10.94
CA ARG A 99 11.91 3.08 10.47
C ARG A 99 10.58 3.42 9.80
N LEU A 100 10.18 4.67 9.86
CA LEU A 100 9.07 5.19 9.04
C LEU A 100 9.55 5.35 7.59
N ILE A 101 8.62 5.16 6.64
CA ILE A 101 8.90 5.37 5.21
C ILE A 101 9.21 6.86 4.92
N SER A 102 8.70 7.77 5.73
CA SER A 102 8.96 9.21 5.64
C SER A 102 10.38 9.61 6.11
N ASP A 103 11.08 8.74 6.85
CA ASP A 103 12.30 9.10 7.60
C ASP A 103 13.52 8.22 7.30
N PHE A 104 13.35 7.09 6.61
CA PHE A 104 14.49 6.23 6.31
C PHE A 104 15.47 6.88 5.34
N THR A 105 16.74 6.52 5.45
CA THR A 105 17.78 6.90 4.50
C THR A 105 18.37 5.67 3.82
N ARG A 106 18.95 5.86 2.63
CA ARG A 106 19.66 4.77 1.95
C ARG A 106 20.71 4.08 2.85
N ARG A 107 21.36 4.85 3.73
CA ARG A 107 22.37 4.32 4.66
C ARG A 107 21.80 3.40 5.73
N ASP A 108 20.52 3.54 6.05
CA ASP A 108 19.83 2.60 6.95
C ASP A 108 19.65 1.22 6.29
N LEU A 109 19.64 1.16 4.95
CA LEU A 109 19.39 -0.05 4.17
C LEU A 109 20.68 -0.77 3.78
N ALA A 110 21.66 -0.03 3.26
CA ALA A 110 22.90 -0.58 2.72
C ALA A 110 24.00 0.49 2.57
N ASP A 111 25.23 0.02 2.36
CA ASP A 111 26.31 0.91 1.91
C ASP A 111 26.06 1.42 0.47
N GLU A 112 26.83 2.46 0.10
CA GLU A 112 26.62 3.16 -1.17
C GLU A 112 26.93 2.31 -2.41
N SER A 113 27.66 1.20 -2.32
CA SER A 113 27.98 0.35 -3.46
C SER A 113 26.80 -0.50 -3.93
N LYS A 114 25.86 -0.80 -3.05
CA LYS A 114 24.75 -1.73 -3.26
C LYS A 114 23.63 -1.16 -4.11
N ARG A 115 23.05 -1.99 -4.98
CA ARG A 115 21.86 -1.68 -5.76
C ARG A 115 20.61 -2.18 -5.05
N ILE A 116 19.58 -1.34 -4.99
CA ILE A 116 18.34 -1.62 -4.26
C ILE A 116 17.19 -1.74 -5.23
N PHE A 117 16.36 -2.75 -5.01
CA PHE A 117 15.06 -2.93 -5.62
C PHE A 117 14.01 -2.63 -4.56
N PHE A 118 13.18 -1.62 -4.74
CA PHE A 118 12.17 -1.23 -3.79
C PHE A 118 10.82 -1.86 -4.14
N ILE A 119 10.11 -2.34 -3.13
CA ILE A 119 8.72 -2.78 -3.25
C ILE A 119 7.86 -2.14 -2.17
N MET A 120 6.54 -2.04 -2.42
CA MET A 120 5.56 -1.54 -1.46
C MET A 120 4.18 -2.07 -1.81
N ARG A 121 3.43 -2.55 -0.82
CA ARG A 121 2.07 -3.03 -1.05
C ARG A 121 1.06 -2.33 -0.15
N SER A 122 0.13 -1.56 -0.76
CA SER A 122 -1.01 -0.96 -0.06
C SER A 122 -0.64 -0.01 1.09
N VAL A 123 0.29 0.91 0.86
CA VAL A 123 0.79 1.84 1.88
C VAL A 123 0.59 3.31 1.51
N LEU A 124 0.69 3.68 0.23
CA LEU A 124 0.70 5.10 -0.18
C LEU A 124 -0.53 5.90 0.28
N HIS A 125 -1.69 5.28 0.41
CA HIS A 125 -2.91 5.95 0.86
C HIS A 125 -2.86 6.46 2.31
N TYR A 126 -1.96 5.95 3.15
CA TYR A 126 -1.80 6.42 4.52
C TYR A 126 -1.19 7.81 4.62
N PHE A 127 -0.48 8.26 3.60
CA PHE A 127 0.11 9.60 3.57
C PHE A 127 -0.90 10.72 3.26
N GLY A 128 -2.15 10.37 2.92
CA GLY A 128 -3.16 11.34 2.54
C GLY A 128 -2.83 12.08 1.24
N ARG A 129 -3.67 13.05 0.88
CA ARG A 129 -3.51 13.80 -0.37
C ARG A 129 -2.23 14.64 -0.41
N ASP A 130 -1.94 15.32 0.69
CA ASP A 130 -0.82 16.26 0.77
C ASP A 130 0.52 15.56 1.02
N GLY A 131 0.52 14.37 1.63
CA GLY A 131 1.72 13.60 1.93
C GLY A 131 2.18 12.68 0.80
N LEU A 132 1.34 12.38 -0.20
CA LEU A 132 1.68 11.47 -1.29
C LEU A 132 2.90 11.95 -2.11
N ALA A 133 2.89 13.18 -2.60
CA ALA A 133 4.01 13.71 -3.37
C ALA A 133 5.31 13.85 -2.54
N PRO A 134 5.28 14.33 -1.29
CA PRO A 134 6.44 14.31 -0.40
C PRO A 134 7.05 12.90 -0.21
N VAL A 135 6.25 11.86 0.06
CA VAL A 135 6.78 10.52 0.28
C VAL A 135 7.36 9.92 -1.00
N LEU A 136 6.72 10.11 -2.16
CA LEU A 136 7.27 9.65 -3.44
C LEU A 136 8.62 10.29 -3.74
N ARG A 137 8.76 11.61 -3.50
CA ARG A 137 10.04 12.32 -3.61
C ARG A 137 11.06 11.84 -2.57
N HIS A 138 10.61 11.50 -1.35
CA HIS A 138 11.51 10.97 -0.33
C HIS A 138 12.09 9.63 -0.75
N ILE A 139 11.26 8.66 -1.16
CA ILE A 139 11.70 7.36 -1.66
C ILE A 139 12.63 7.54 -2.88
N ARG A 140 12.29 8.47 -3.80
CA ARG A 140 13.14 8.76 -4.96
C ARG A 140 14.52 9.26 -4.59
N ARG A 141 14.66 10.09 -3.57
CA ARG A 141 15.97 10.54 -3.07
C ARG A 141 16.84 9.42 -2.51
N GLN A 142 16.23 8.32 -2.06
CA GLN A 142 16.93 7.13 -1.60
C GLN A 142 17.29 6.17 -2.74
N ALA A 143 16.65 6.32 -3.90
CA ALA A 143 16.92 5.51 -5.09
C ALA A 143 18.00 6.16 -5.97
N ARG A 144 18.84 5.33 -6.59
CA ARG A 144 19.78 5.74 -7.64
C ARG A 144 19.12 5.68 -9.02
N ALA A 145 19.62 6.44 -9.96
CA ALA A 145 19.18 6.38 -11.33
C ALA A 145 19.21 4.92 -11.86
N GLY A 146 18.11 4.50 -12.46
CA GLY A 146 17.92 3.16 -12.98
C GLY A 146 17.45 2.11 -11.96
N GLU A 147 17.41 2.42 -10.66
CA GLU A 147 16.79 1.52 -9.68
C GLU A 147 15.27 1.49 -9.83
N ILE A 148 14.70 0.33 -9.52
CA ILE A 148 13.26 0.04 -9.71
C ILE A 148 12.53 0.15 -8.37
N PHE A 149 11.33 0.71 -8.44
CA PHE A 149 10.34 0.66 -7.37
C PHE A 149 9.05 0.07 -7.92
N ILE A 150 8.59 -1.05 -7.35
CA ILE A 150 7.29 -1.65 -7.69
C ILE A 150 6.34 -1.46 -6.52
N HIS A 151 5.18 -0.87 -6.80
CA HIS A 151 4.18 -0.73 -5.75
C HIS A 151 2.78 -1.13 -6.21
N GLN A 152 2.05 -1.80 -5.33
CA GLN A 152 0.62 -2.07 -5.48
C GLN A 152 -0.15 -1.01 -4.69
N THR A 153 -0.92 -0.18 -5.40
CA THR A 153 -1.60 0.97 -4.82
C THR A 153 -3.08 0.98 -5.22
N ALA A 154 -3.95 1.29 -4.25
CA ALA A 154 -5.35 1.51 -4.52
C ALA A 154 -5.55 2.86 -5.23
N CYS A 155 -6.13 2.83 -6.43
CA CYS A 155 -6.41 3.98 -7.27
C CYS A 155 -7.54 3.67 -8.23
N PHE A 156 -8.15 4.71 -8.82
CA PHE A 156 -9.36 4.59 -9.63
C PHE A 156 -9.17 5.14 -11.03
N GLU A 157 -9.89 4.57 -12.02
CA GLU A 157 -9.81 5.01 -13.40
C GLU A 157 -10.40 6.41 -13.59
N ASN A 158 -11.48 6.71 -12.89
CA ASN A 158 -12.18 7.96 -13.04
C ASN A 158 -12.34 8.69 -11.70
N GLU A 159 -12.62 9.97 -11.80
CA GLU A 159 -12.72 10.88 -10.65
C GLU A 159 -13.91 10.57 -9.75
N THR A 160 -15.06 10.18 -10.30
CA THR A 160 -16.26 9.87 -9.52
C THR A 160 -16.02 8.70 -8.56
N ASP A 161 -15.35 7.64 -9.03
CA ASP A 161 -15.02 6.47 -8.21
C ASP A 161 -14.05 6.86 -7.08
N ALA A 162 -13.00 7.63 -7.42
CA ALA A 162 -12.04 8.13 -6.44
C ALA A 162 -12.72 9.03 -5.40
N GLN A 163 -13.60 9.95 -5.84
CA GLN A 163 -14.34 10.84 -4.94
C GLN A 163 -15.27 10.08 -4.01
N CYS A 164 -15.98 9.05 -4.51
CA CYS A 164 -16.86 8.21 -3.70
C CYS A 164 -16.10 7.54 -2.54
N ILE A 165 -14.97 6.92 -2.82
CA ILE A 165 -14.17 6.26 -1.79
C ILE A 165 -13.48 7.28 -0.87
N ASN A 166 -12.96 8.37 -1.39
CA ASN A 166 -12.38 9.42 -0.56
C ASN A 166 -13.41 10.04 0.38
N PHE A 167 -14.66 10.25 -0.09
CA PHE A 167 -15.77 10.71 0.76
C PHE A 167 -16.08 9.69 1.87
N LEU A 168 -16.11 8.38 1.56
CA LEU A 168 -16.31 7.33 2.56
C LEU A 168 -15.27 7.45 3.69
N TYR A 169 -13.99 7.52 3.35
CA TYR A 169 -12.92 7.60 4.34
C TYR A 169 -12.92 8.93 5.11
N GLN A 170 -13.24 10.03 4.44
CA GLN A 170 -13.42 11.34 5.09
C GLN A 170 -14.59 11.31 6.09
N ALA A 171 -15.72 10.69 5.73
CA ALA A 171 -16.89 10.55 6.60
C ALA A 171 -16.61 9.66 7.83
N MET A 172 -15.64 8.75 7.73
CA MET A 172 -15.12 7.95 8.85
C MET A 172 -14.02 8.69 9.64
N HIS A 173 -13.73 9.96 9.34
CA HIS A 173 -12.67 10.76 9.95
C HIS A 173 -11.28 10.14 9.85
N THR A 174 -10.98 9.53 8.70
CA THR A 174 -9.64 9.04 8.39
C THR A 174 -8.98 9.94 7.36
N PRO A 175 -7.65 10.13 7.42
CA PRO A 175 -6.92 10.96 6.48
C PRO A 175 -6.53 10.22 5.19
N LYS A 176 -6.94 8.95 5.04
CA LYS A 176 -6.60 8.15 3.86
C LYS A 176 -7.10 8.81 2.59
N TRP A 177 -6.29 8.73 1.55
CA TRP A 177 -6.64 9.27 0.26
C TRP A 177 -6.22 8.35 -0.88
N TYR A 178 -7.12 8.22 -1.86
CA TYR A 178 -7.00 7.34 -3.01
C TYR A 178 -7.04 8.18 -4.28
N PRO A 179 -5.95 8.25 -5.05
CA PRO A 179 -5.88 9.03 -6.29
C PRO A 179 -6.63 8.36 -7.44
N THR A 180 -6.85 9.11 -8.51
CA THR A 180 -7.04 8.49 -9.81
C THR A 180 -5.71 7.94 -10.34
N VAL A 181 -5.78 7.02 -11.32
CA VAL A 181 -4.59 6.50 -12.03
C VAL A 181 -3.80 7.65 -12.67
N GLY A 182 -4.52 8.62 -13.27
CA GLY A 182 -3.89 9.80 -13.88
C GLY A 182 -3.14 10.66 -12.87
N GLU A 183 -3.79 11.00 -11.74
CA GLU A 183 -3.17 11.76 -10.65
C GLU A 183 -1.94 11.06 -10.08
N LEU A 184 -2.01 9.73 -9.88
CA LEU A 184 -0.87 8.98 -9.36
C LEU A 184 0.32 9.00 -10.32
N LYS A 185 0.08 8.81 -11.64
CA LYS A 185 1.12 8.90 -12.67
C LYS A 185 1.76 10.29 -12.73
N GLU A 186 0.96 11.33 -12.59
CA GLU A 186 1.46 12.72 -12.52
C GLU A 186 2.37 12.92 -11.31
N ARG A 187 1.94 12.47 -10.11
CA ARG A 187 2.75 12.56 -8.88
C ARG A 187 4.04 11.73 -8.95
N LEU A 188 4.01 10.58 -9.60
CA LEU A 188 5.20 9.77 -9.87
C LEU A 188 6.17 10.53 -10.78
N SER A 189 5.69 11.09 -11.88
CA SER A 189 6.49 11.89 -12.82
C SER A 189 7.10 13.12 -12.14
N GLU A 190 6.33 13.90 -11.38
CA GLU A 190 6.81 15.04 -10.59
C GLU A 190 7.88 14.66 -9.56
N ALA A 191 7.85 13.41 -9.09
CA ALA A 191 8.84 12.87 -8.17
C ALA A 191 10.04 12.20 -8.90
N HIS A 192 10.18 12.37 -10.22
CA HIS A 192 11.23 11.78 -11.06
C HIS A 192 11.23 10.24 -11.07
N TRP A 193 10.02 9.66 -11.09
CA TRP A 193 9.79 8.26 -11.38
C TRP A 193 9.18 8.11 -12.78
N GLU A 194 9.80 7.31 -13.63
CA GLU A 194 9.27 6.92 -14.94
C GLU A 194 8.44 5.64 -14.79
N VAL A 195 7.15 5.67 -15.14
CA VAL A 195 6.32 4.47 -15.19
C VAL A 195 6.73 3.64 -16.41
N ILE A 196 7.28 2.45 -16.18
CA ILE A 196 7.76 1.56 -17.25
C ILE A 196 6.83 0.37 -17.48
N ASP A 197 5.97 0.02 -16.50
CA ASP A 197 4.97 -1.02 -16.65
C ASP A 197 3.81 -0.81 -15.67
N GLU A 198 2.62 -1.33 -15.98
CA GLU A 198 1.41 -1.20 -15.17
C GLU A 198 0.48 -2.40 -15.38
N HIS A 199 -0.04 -2.96 -14.29
CA HIS A 199 -0.95 -4.10 -14.31
C HIS A 199 -2.12 -3.91 -13.34
N PRO A 200 -3.31 -4.46 -13.63
CA PRO A 200 -4.36 -4.58 -12.63
C PRO A 200 -3.97 -5.57 -11.53
N ALA A 201 -4.48 -5.34 -10.33
CA ALA A 201 -4.38 -6.27 -9.21
C ALA A 201 -5.78 -6.59 -8.68
N PRO A 202 -5.98 -7.71 -7.96
CA PRO A 202 -7.27 -8.06 -7.40
C PRO A 202 -7.85 -6.94 -6.52
N PRO A 203 -9.14 -6.59 -6.67
CA PRO A 203 -9.78 -5.58 -5.85
C PRO A 203 -9.96 -6.08 -4.41
N LEU A 204 -9.96 -5.14 -3.46
CA LEU A 204 -10.28 -5.42 -2.07
C LEU A 204 -11.74 -5.08 -1.79
N LYS A 205 -12.50 -6.06 -1.31
CA LYS A 205 -13.87 -5.86 -0.83
C LYS A 205 -13.84 -5.38 0.62
N LEU A 206 -14.65 -4.36 0.93
CA LEU A 206 -14.80 -3.76 2.24
C LEU A 206 -16.28 -3.82 2.65
N SER A 207 -16.59 -4.45 3.78
CA SER A 207 -17.93 -4.40 4.36
C SER A 207 -18.06 -3.24 5.35
N SER A 208 -19.27 -2.64 5.42
CA SER A 208 -19.59 -1.62 6.40
C SER A 208 -19.39 -2.10 7.85
N ALA A 209 -19.71 -3.37 8.12
CA ALA A 209 -19.52 -3.99 9.43
C ALA A 209 -18.04 -4.05 9.84
N GLU A 210 -17.16 -4.44 8.92
CA GLU A 210 -15.72 -4.48 9.18
C GLU A 210 -15.13 -3.07 9.36
N LEU A 211 -15.50 -2.12 8.49
CA LEU A 211 -15.09 -0.73 8.60
C LEU A 211 -15.55 -0.10 9.92
N GLY A 212 -16.82 -0.32 10.31
CA GLY A 212 -17.36 0.17 11.58
C GLY A 212 -16.57 -0.35 12.77
N ARG A 213 -16.31 -1.66 12.81
CA ARG A 213 -15.53 -2.30 13.87
C ARG A 213 -14.10 -1.75 13.95
N ARG A 214 -13.44 -1.59 12.80
CA ARG A 214 -12.07 -1.10 12.67
C ARG A 214 -11.89 0.34 13.14
N TYR A 215 -12.84 1.22 12.79
CA TYR A 215 -12.76 2.65 13.12
C TYR A 215 -13.58 3.04 14.36
N GLY A 216 -14.14 2.06 15.07
CA GLY A 216 -14.92 2.30 16.28
C GLY A 216 -16.26 3.02 16.01
N LEU A 217 -16.84 2.83 14.83
CA LEU A 217 -18.10 3.42 14.42
C LEU A 217 -19.25 2.44 14.66
N ASN A 218 -20.32 2.90 15.27
CA ASN A 218 -21.52 2.09 15.50
C ASN A 218 -22.41 2.00 14.25
N MET A 219 -23.37 1.08 14.25
CA MET A 219 -24.29 0.88 13.12
C MET A 219 -25.02 2.15 12.68
N PRO A 220 -25.62 2.98 13.58
CA PRO A 220 -26.28 4.21 13.14
C PRO A 220 -25.34 5.20 12.43
N MET A 221 -24.06 5.27 12.83
CA MET A 221 -23.08 6.09 12.14
C MET A 221 -22.77 5.54 10.75
N MET A 222 -22.57 4.22 10.63
CA MET A 222 -22.32 3.59 9.33
C MET A 222 -23.51 3.71 8.38
N GLU A 223 -24.76 3.59 8.87
CA GLU A 223 -25.96 3.85 8.08
C GLU A 223 -26.06 5.30 7.61
N SER A 224 -25.72 6.27 8.48
CA SER A 224 -25.69 7.69 8.11
C SER A 224 -24.66 7.95 7.01
N ILE A 225 -23.47 7.34 7.09
CA ILE A 225 -22.43 7.43 6.07
C ILE A 225 -22.93 6.83 4.76
N SER A 226 -23.55 5.64 4.82
CA SER A 226 -24.10 4.95 3.65
C SER A 226 -25.14 5.78 2.92
N ARG A 227 -26.09 6.39 3.65
CA ARG A 227 -27.11 7.29 3.05
C ARG A 227 -26.49 8.49 2.37
N LYS A 228 -25.51 9.15 3.00
CA LYS A 228 -24.81 10.30 2.40
C LYS A 228 -24.08 9.92 1.11
N LEU A 229 -23.46 8.73 1.08
CA LEU A 229 -22.83 8.20 -0.13
C LEU A 229 -23.87 7.94 -1.23
N LEU A 230 -24.96 7.28 -0.88
CA LEU A 230 -26.07 7.01 -1.81
C LEU A 230 -26.69 8.29 -2.36
N ASP A 231 -26.94 9.30 -1.51
CA ASP A 231 -27.51 10.58 -1.92
C ASP A 231 -26.57 11.36 -2.85
N GLN A 232 -25.25 11.27 -2.64
CA GLN A 232 -24.27 12.05 -3.40
C GLN A 232 -23.81 11.33 -4.69
N PHE A 233 -23.64 10.01 -4.66
CA PHE A 233 -23.03 9.25 -5.75
C PHE A 233 -23.95 8.20 -6.37
N GLY A 234 -25.05 7.85 -5.69
CA GLY A 234 -25.88 6.70 -6.07
C GLY A 234 -25.14 5.37 -5.81
N ASN A 235 -25.68 4.28 -6.37
CA ASN A 235 -24.95 3.01 -6.46
C ASN A 235 -23.98 3.07 -7.63
N ILE A 236 -22.72 2.71 -7.35
CA ILE A 236 -21.67 2.52 -8.35
C ILE A 236 -21.20 1.08 -8.18
N ASP A 237 -21.84 0.14 -8.87
CA ASP A 237 -21.77 -1.31 -8.60
C ASP A 237 -20.36 -1.89 -8.43
N HIS A 238 -19.36 -1.31 -9.08
CA HIS A 238 -17.97 -1.74 -8.98
C HIS A 238 -17.17 -1.02 -7.88
N VAL A 239 -17.74 0.01 -7.23
CA VAL A 239 -17.07 0.81 -6.17
C VAL A 239 -17.86 0.84 -4.89
N PHE A 240 -19.17 1.09 -4.96
CA PHE A 240 -20.04 1.23 -3.79
C PHE A 240 -21.44 0.70 -4.07
N GLN A 241 -21.88 -0.22 -3.24
CA GLN A 241 -23.21 -0.83 -3.29
C GLN A 241 -23.91 -0.66 -1.95
N HIS A 242 -25.03 0.06 -1.96
CA HIS A 242 -25.87 0.20 -0.78
C HIS A 242 -26.82 -1.01 -0.67
N GLY A 243 -26.93 -1.63 0.51
CA GLY A 243 -27.88 -2.66 0.86
C GLY A 243 -28.83 -2.18 1.96
N GLU A 244 -29.79 -3.02 2.34
CA GLU A 244 -30.82 -2.66 3.33
C GLU A 244 -30.24 -2.28 4.72
N ASN A 245 -29.24 -3.01 5.20
CA ASN A 245 -28.64 -2.81 6.52
C ASN A 245 -27.11 -2.59 6.47
N GLU A 246 -26.52 -2.69 5.29
CA GLU A 246 -25.08 -2.62 5.11
C GLU A 246 -24.74 -2.05 3.73
N PHE A 247 -23.49 -1.68 3.56
CA PHE A 247 -22.92 -1.40 2.25
C PHE A 247 -21.66 -2.22 2.01
N VAL A 248 -21.33 -2.37 0.75
CA VAL A 248 -20.08 -2.94 0.29
C VAL A 248 -19.35 -1.89 -0.54
N ALA A 249 -18.07 -1.68 -0.26
CA ALA A 249 -17.21 -0.86 -1.09
C ALA A 249 -16.03 -1.69 -1.63
N HIS A 250 -15.45 -1.27 -2.74
CA HIS A 250 -14.31 -1.94 -3.35
C HIS A 250 -13.16 -0.96 -3.57
N LEU A 251 -11.97 -1.32 -3.12
CA LEU A 251 -10.75 -0.64 -3.52
C LEU A 251 -10.17 -1.35 -4.74
N HIS A 252 -9.99 -0.59 -5.82
CA HIS A 252 -9.33 -1.08 -7.02
C HIS A 252 -7.82 -0.91 -6.86
N TYR A 253 -7.06 -1.97 -7.11
CA TYR A 253 -5.62 -1.95 -7.01
C TYR A 253 -4.96 -2.05 -8.38
N ARG A 254 -3.85 -1.34 -8.51
CA ARG A 254 -2.92 -1.46 -9.63
C ARG A 254 -1.49 -1.65 -9.14
N ILE A 255 -0.73 -2.39 -9.92
CA ILE A 255 0.70 -2.59 -9.75
C ILE A 255 1.39 -1.64 -10.72
N PHE A 256 2.20 -0.76 -10.19
CA PHE A 256 3.06 0.14 -10.97
C PHE A 256 4.50 -0.30 -10.84
N VAL A 257 5.18 -0.38 -11.96
CA VAL A 257 6.62 -0.57 -12.03
C VAL A 257 7.22 0.75 -12.48
N VAL A 258 8.02 1.36 -11.61
CA VAL A 258 8.60 2.66 -11.89
C VAL A 258 10.12 2.62 -11.76
N ARG A 259 10.79 3.39 -12.59
CA ARG A 259 12.25 3.51 -12.64
C ARG A 259 12.67 4.91 -12.20
N ALA A 260 13.72 5.00 -11.40
CA ALA A 260 14.33 6.25 -10.99
C ALA A 260 15.04 6.92 -12.19
N VAL A 261 14.65 8.15 -12.55
CA VAL A 261 15.24 8.95 -13.61
C VAL A 261 15.90 10.20 -13.10
#